data_efd0cc4a951273ced9f6007895dbb2c4
#
_entry.id   efd0cc4a951273ced9f6007895dbb2c4
#
_cell.length_a   1.000
_cell.length_b   1.000
_cell.length_c   1.000
_cell.angle_alpha   90.00
_cell.angle_beta   90.00
_cell.angle_gamma   90.00
#
_symmetry.space_group_name_H-M   'P 1'
#
loop_
_entity.id
_entity.type
_entity.pdbx_description
1 polymer ?
#
loop_
_entity_poly.entity_id
_entity_poly.type
_entity_poly.pdbx_seq_one_letter_code
_entity_poly.pdbx_strand_id
1 'polypeptide(L)'
;MRIFLFSLFVLAAFSSYAQDVTPVTVPAKAVAQLEKIRKQTQVIREVGKKGSSLPAETRPILNKILVQSATDFLAITKRKAGPTKEAYYQSLDAMLARLHPLVPQLEDRQQVAEYYQDLLDIVGIDSSEGRLTTFVEGAAN
;
A
#
# COMPACT_ATOMS: atom_id res chain seq x y z
N MET A 1 27.70 -52.06 -35.15
CA MET A 1 27.41 -51.42 -33.85
C MET A 1 26.64 -50.15 -34.10
N ARG A 2 25.35 -50.16 -33.86
CA ARG A 2 24.50 -48.97 -33.99
C ARG A 2 24.21 -48.46 -32.58
N ILE A 3 24.81 -47.31 -32.25
CA ILE A 3 24.58 -46.63 -30.99
C ILE A 3 23.35 -45.73 -31.19
N PHE A 4 22.23 -46.12 -30.59
CA PHE A 4 21.04 -45.27 -30.51
C PHE A 4 21.24 -44.25 -29.37
N LEU A 5 21.45 -43.01 -29.73
CA LEU A 5 21.43 -41.89 -28.84
C LEU A 5 19.96 -41.48 -28.59
N PHE A 6 19.42 -41.91 -27.45
CA PHE A 6 18.15 -41.40 -26.95
C PHE A 6 18.38 -39.99 -26.41
N SER A 7 18.02 -39.01 -27.21
CA SER A 7 17.96 -37.63 -26.76
C SER A 7 16.68 -37.44 -25.92
N LEU A 8 16.85 -37.46 -24.62
CA LEU A 8 15.79 -37.17 -23.67
C LEU A 8 15.52 -35.67 -23.65
N PHE A 9 14.52 -35.22 -24.43
CA PHE A 9 14.00 -33.87 -24.35
C PHE A 9 13.20 -33.76 -23.03
N VAL A 10 13.85 -33.24 -22.00
CA VAL A 10 13.13 -32.78 -20.78
C VAL A 10 12.45 -31.47 -21.14
N LEU A 11 11.17 -31.57 -21.49
CA LEU A 11 10.30 -30.41 -21.60
C LEU A 11 10.07 -29.91 -20.18
N ALA A 12 10.85 -28.93 -19.73
CA ALA A 12 10.56 -28.18 -18.52
C ALA A 12 9.31 -27.33 -18.81
N ALA A 13 8.17 -27.86 -18.40
CA ALA A 13 6.95 -27.07 -18.35
C ALA A 13 7.13 -26.01 -17.27
N PHE A 14 7.60 -24.84 -17.65
CA PHE A 14 7.46 -23.64 -16.84
C PHE A 14 5.97 -23.32 -16.79
N SER A 15 5.29 -23.83 -15.76
CA SER A 15 3.98 -23.34 -15.39
C SER A 15 4.17 -21.90 -14.95
N SER A 16 4.05 -20.96 -15.87
CA SER A 16 3.87 -19.56 -15.55
C SER A 16 2.55 -19.46 -14.79
N TYR A 17 2.62 -19.45 -13.46
CA TYR A 17 1.52 -18.97 -12.67
C TYR A 17 1.34 -17.50 -13.04
N ALA A 18 0.47 -17.21 -13.99
CA ALA A 18 -0.02 -15.88 -14.23
C ALA A 18 -0.73 -15.48 -12.95
N GLN A 19 -0.09 -14.65 -12.12
CA GLN A 19 -0.81 -13.97 -11.04
C GLN A 19 -1.93 -13.18 -11.71
N ASP A 20 -3.16 -13.42 -11.28
CA ASP A 20 -4.31 -12.66 -11.75
C ASP A 20 -4.10 -11.20 -11.34
N VAL A 21 -3.57 -10.44 -12.30
CA VAL A 21 -3.29 -9.02 -12.13
C VAL A 21 -4.56 -8.26 -12.43
N THR A 22 -5.11 -7.55 -11.44
CA THR A 22 -6.33 -6.78 -11.58
C THR A 22 -6.00 -5.32 -11.96
N PRO A 23 -6.23 -4.91 -13.22
CA PRO A 23 -6.03 -3.52 -13.62
C PRO A 23 -6.96 -2.58 -12.87
N VAL A 24 -6.48 -1.37 -12.56
CA VAL A 24 -7.27 -0.32 -11.92
C VAL A 24 -7.48 0.83 -12.90
N THR A 25 -8.73 1.24 -13.06
CA THR A 25 -9.08 2.48 -13.78
C THR A 25 -8.96 3.64 -12.82
N VAL A 26 -7.82 4.33 -12.88
CA VAL A 26 -7.54 5.45 -11.98
C VAL A 26 -8.28 6.70 -12.46
N PRO A 27 -8.99 7.43 -11.56
CA PRO A 27 -9.63 8.70 -11.92
C PRO A 27 -8.64 9.74 -12.46
N ALA A 28 -9.06 10.54 -13.43
CA ALA A 28 -8.19 11.54 -14.07
C ALA A 28 -7.57 12.55 -13.07
N LYS A 29 -8.26 12.86 -11.99
CA LYS A 29 -7.80 13.79 -10.96
C LYS A 29 -6.84 13.18 -9.93
N ALA A 30 -6.63 11.87 -9.95
CA ALA A 30 -5.87 11.15 -8.92
C ALA A 30 -4.43 11.66 -8.80
N VAL A 31 -3.74 11.86 -9.92
CA VAL A 31 -2.37 12.36 -9.93
C VAL A 31 -2.27 13.72 -9.21
N ALA A 32 -3.15 14.66 -9.54
CA ALA A 32 -3.15 15.99 -8.92
C ALA A 32 -3.46 15.92 -7.40
N GLN A 33 -4.38 15.04 -6.99
CA GLN A 33 -4.70 14.84 -5.58
C GLN A 33 -3.55 14.22 -4.80
N LEU A 34 -2.89 13.20 -5.34
CA LEU A 34 -1.71 12.59 -4.72
C LEU A 34 -0.52 13.55 -4.64
N GLU A 35 -0.29 14.36 -5.69
CA GLU A 35 0.73 15.41 -5.69
C GLU A 35 0.45 16.46 -4.61
N LYS A 36 -0.79 16.82 -4.38
CA LYS A 36 -1.17 17.76 -3.32
C LYS A 36 -0.86 17.18 -1.94
N ILE A 37 -1.19 15.91 -1.69
CA ILE A 37 -0.90 15.25 -0.41
C ILE A 37 0.61 15.16 -0.19
N ARG A 38 1.37 14.76 -1.20
CA ARG A 38 2.83 14.63 -1.13
C ARG A 38 3.53 15.91 -0.71
N LYS A 39 2.98 17.06 -1.05
CA LYS A 39 3.53 18.38 -0.71
C LYS A 39 3.13 18.87 0.69
N GLN A 40 2.25 18.18 1.38
CA GLN A 40 1.83 18.58 2.72
C GLN A 40 2.89 18.23 3.75
N THR A 41 3.17 19.16 4.65
CA THR A 41 4.10 18.95 5.78
C THR A 41 3.44 18.19 6.93
N GLN A 42 2.13 18.23 7.01
CA GLN A 42 1.32 17.52 7.99
C GLN A 42 0.06 16.98 7.33
N VAL A 43 0.02 15.67 7.13
CA VAL A 43 -1.04 14.99 6.38
C VAL A 43 -2.26 14.72 7.25
N ILE A 44 -2.04 14.20 8.46
CA ILE A 44 -3.10 13.97 9.45
C ILE A 44 -2.87 14.91 10.62
N ARG A 45 -3.74 15.88 10.75
CA ARG A 45 -3.62 16.93 11.77
C ARG A 45 -4.00 16.45 13.18
N GLU A 46 -4.84 15.43 13.26
CA GLU A 46 -5.43 14.98 14.53
C GLU A 46 -4.65 13.87 15.22
N VAL A 47 -3.84 13.10 14.47
CA VAL A 47 -3.03 12.03 15.08
C VAL A 47 -2.06 12.61 16.10
N GLY A 48 -2.09 12.06 17.30
CA GLY A 48 -1.25 12.51 18.41
C GLY A 48 -1.67 13.83 19.06
N LYS A 49 -2.87 14.34 18.74
CA LYS A 49 -3.45 15.51 19.40
C LYS A 49 -4.27 15.11 20.65
N LYS A 50 -5.11 16.00 21.09
CA LYS A 50 -5.90 15.94 22.32
C LYS A 50 -6.43 14.53 22.59
N GLY A 51 -5.97 13.92 23.69
CA GLY A 51 -6.33 12.55 24.08
C GLY A 51 -5.39 11.45 23.58
N SER A 52 -4.48 11.74 22.65
CA SER A 52 -3.46 10.78 22.20
C SER A 52 -2.23 10.82 23.11
N SER A 53 -1.70 9.65 23.45
CA SER A 53 -0.41 9.49 24.15
C SER A 53 0.77 9.40 23.20
N LEU A 54 0.60 9.71 21.92
CA LEU A 54 1.65 9.64 20.92
C LEU A 54 2.81 10.59 21.27
N PRO A 55 4.04 10.10 21.45
CA PRO A 55 5.18 10.95 21.76
C PRO A 55 5.41 11.98 20.66
N ALA A 56 5.81 13.19 21.06
CA ALA A 56 6.02 14.31 20.14
C ALA A 56 7.06 13.97 19.05
N GLU A 57 8.09 13.21 19.38
CA GLU A 57 9.13 12.76 18.45
C GLU A 57 8.64 11.72 17.43
N THR A 58 7.54 11.03 17.72
CA THR A 58 6.94 10.05 16.79
C THR A 58 6.18 10.71 15.66
N ARG A 59 5.61 11.88 15.89
CA ARG A 59 4.77 12.59 14.89
C ARG A 59 5.50 12.88 13.58
N PRO A 60 6.73 13.41 13.55
CA PRO A 60 7.45 13.64 12.30
C PRO A 60 7.73 12.34 11.55
N ILE A 61 8.04 11.26 12.26
CA ILE A 61 8.29 9.94 11.67
C ILE A 61 7.01 9.40 11.03
N LEU A 62 5.91 9.45 11.76
CA LEU A 62 4.58 9.07 11.27
C LEU A 62 4.21 9.85 10.01
N ASN A 63 4.30 11.17 10.06
CA ASN A 63 3.95 12.03 8.93
C ASN A 63 4.82 11.73 7.70
N LYS A 64 6.11 11.47 7.89
CA LYS A 64 7.02 11.10 6.80
C LYS A 64 6.57 9.80 6.11
N ILE A 65 6.14 8.80 6.86
CA ILE A 65 5.63 7.53 6.31
C ILE A 65 4.33 7.77 5.54
N LEU A 66 3.43 8.58 6.05
CA LEU A 66 2.16 8.89 5.40
C LEU A 66 2.38 9.64 4.07
N VAL A 67 3.26 10.63 4.07
CA VAL A 67 3.63 11.34 2.83
C VAL A 67 4.32 10.40 1.84
N GLN A 68 5.19 9.49 2.30
CA GLN A 68 5.83 8.50 1.46
C GLN A 68 4.80 7.58 0.79
N SER A 69 3.74 7.23 1.50
CA SER A 69 2.65 6.42 0.94
C SER A 69 1.97 7.08 -0.25
N ALA A 70 1.73 8.40 -0.17
CA ALA A 70 1.19 9.15 -1.30
C ALA A 70 2.17 9.19 -2.48
N THR A 71 3.47 9.28 -2.21
CA THR A 71 4.53 9.22 -3.23
C THR A 71 4.56 7.86 -3.92
N ASP A 72 4.44 6.78 -3.15
CA ASP A 72 4.43 5.42 -3.68
C ASP A 72 3.18 5.15 -4.53
N PHE A 73 2.02 5.59 -4.08
CA PHE A 73 0.77 5.51 -4.84
C PHE A 73 0.87 6.30 -6.16
N LEU A 74 1.48 7.48 -6.11
CA LEU A 74 1.72 8.29 -7.31
C LEU A 74 2.63 7.56 -8.31
N ALA A 75 3.71 6.94 -7.84
CA ALA A 75 4.64 6.16 -8.68
C ALA A 75 3.93 4.96 -9.33
N ILE A 76 3.08 4.26 -8.58
CA ILE A 76 2.26 3.15 -9.10
C ILE A 76 1.30 3.66 -10.17
N THR A 77 0.63 4.77 -9.91
CA THR A 77 -0.34 5.39 -10.84
C THR A 77 0.31 5.76 -12.18
N LYS A 78 1.57 6.18 -12.16
CA LYS A 78 2.33 6.61 -13.35
C LYS A 78 3.06 5.47 -14.08
N ARG A 79 2.93 4.22 -13.67
CA ARG A 79 3.61 3.09 -14.32
C ARG A 79 3.14 2.94 -15.78
N LYS A 80 4.09 2.68 -16.68
CA LYS A 80 3.80 2.47 -18.12
C LYS A 80 2.95 1.22 -18.36
N ALA A 81 3.16 0.16 -17.56
CA ALA A 81 2.36 -1.06 -17.64
C ALA A 81 0.93 -0.90 -17.12
N GLY A 82 0.59 0.27 -16.57
CA GLY A 82 -0.68 0.54 -15.91
C GLY A 82 -0.67 0.16 -14.43
N PRO A 83 -1.48 0.85 -13.61
CA PRO A 83 -1.62 0.55 -12.20
C PRO A 83 -2.43 -0.72 -11.98
N THR A 84 -2.06 -1.51 -11.00
CA THR A 84 -2.75 -2.72 -10.59
C THR A 84 -3.18 -2.65 -9.14
N LYS A 85 -4.28 -3.30 -8.81
CA LYS A 85 -4.79 -3.41 -7.44
C LYS A 85 -3.77 -4.01 -6.49
N GLU A 86 -3.09 -5.07 -6.94
CA GLU A 86 -2.05 -5.77 -6.21
C GLU A 86 -0.87 -4.86 -5.86
N ALA A 87 -0.45 -3.99 -6.78
CA ALA A 87 0.65 -3.05 -6.54
C ALA A 87 0.30 -2.04 -5.43
N TYR A 88 -0.93 -1.51 -5.43
CA TYR A 88 -1.39 -0.62 -4.36
C TYR A 88 -1.49 -1.36 -3.01
N TYR A 89 -2.00 -2.59 -3.00
CA TYR A 89 -2.09 -3.38 -1.78
C TYR A 89 -0.74 -3.77 -1.20
N GLN A 90 0.23 -4.11 -2.03
CA GLN A 90 1.61 -4.37 -1.57
C GLN A 90 2.22 -3.13 -0.92
N SER A 91 2.04 -1.96 -1.52
CA SER A 91 2.48 -0.69 -0.92
C SER A 91 1.76 -0.41 0.41
N LEU A 92 0.45 -0.59 0.45
CA LEU A 92 -0.36 -0.44 1.66
C LEU A 92 0.13 -1.36 2.78
N ASP A 93 0.27 -2.66 2.50
CA ASP A 93 0.69 -3.66 3.49
C ASP A 93 2.07 -3.33 4.07
N ALA A 94 3.01 -2.92 3.24
CA ALA A 94 4.35 -2.52 3.68
C ALA A 94 4.32 -1.30 4.60
N MET A 95 3.49 -0.31 4.31
CA MET A 95 3.36 0.90 5.14
C MET A 95 2.62 0.65 6.43
N LEU A 96 1.54 -0.14 6.42
CA LEU A 96 0.82 -0.52 7.63
C LEU A 96 1.72 -1.29 8.60
N ALA A 97 2.57 -2.19 8.10
CA ALA A 97 3.54 -2.90 8.93
C ALA A 97 4.55 -1.95 9.61
N ARG A 98 4.98 -0.90 8.91
CA ARG A 98 5.87 0.13 9.49
C ARG A 98 5.16 1.03 10.50
N LEU A 99 3.89 1.29 10.30
CA LEU A 99 3.08 2.18 11.14
C LEU A 99 2.59 1.52 12.43
N HIS A 100 2.31 0.23 12.37
CA HIS A 100 1.71 -0.50 13.49
C HIS A 100 2.42 -0.26 14.84
N PRO A 101 3.76 -0.38 14.95
CA PRO A 101 4.46 -0.14 16.21
C PRO A 101 4.47 1.34 16.64
N LEU A 102 4.17 2.28 15.74
CA LEU A 102 4.18 3.71 16.02
C LEU A 102 2.85 4.22 16.58
N VAL A 103 1.76 3.49 16.36
CA VAL A 103 0.39 3.91 16.75
C VAL A 103 -0.29 2.83 17.59
N PRO A 104 0.12 2.66 18.85
CA PRO A 104 -0.43 1.62 19.72
C PRO A 104 -1.90 1.87 20.11
N GLN A 105 -2.39 3.10 20.02
CA GLN A 105 -3.75 3.45 20.42
C GLN A 105 -4.75 3.28 19.27
N LEU A 106 -5.94 2.82 19.62
CA LEU A 106 -7.03 2.56 18.68
C LEU A 106 -7.40 3.82 17.88
N GLU A 107 -7.55 4.95 18.54
CA GLU A 107 -7.96 6.21 17.92
C GLU A 107 -6.95 6.68 16.87
N ASP A 108 -5.66 6.56 17.17
CA ASP A 108 -4.61 6.93 16.22
C ASP A 108 -4.60 5.96 15.01
N ARG A 109 -4.82 4.65 15.24
CA ARG A 109 -4.94 3.68 14.14
C ARG A 109 -6.16 3.93 13.26
N GLN A 110 -7.28 4.33 13.86
CA GLN A 110 -8.47 4.70 13.08
C GLN A 110 -8.20 5.87 12.13
N GLN A 111 -7.53 6.91 12.61
CA GLN A 111 -7.18 8.06 11.78
C GLN A 111 -6.17 7.71 10.67
N VAL A 112 -5.21 6.85 10.96
CA VAL A 112 -4.30 6.32 9.94
C VAL A 112 -5.06 5.51 8.89
N ALA A 113 -6.00 4.67 9.32
CA ALA A 113 -6.83 3.88 8.42
C ALA A 113 -7.72 4.75 7.52
N GLU A 114 -8.32 5.82 8.05
CA GLU A 114 -9.08 6.80 7.26
C GLU A 114 -8.21 7.44 6.18
N TYR A 115 -7.00 7.84 6.51
CA TYR A 115 -6.05 8.38 5.55
C TYR A 115 -5.77 7.40 4.40
N TYR A 116 -5.53 6.13 4.70
CA TYR A 116 -5.29 5.12 3.66
C TYR A 116 -6.53 4.79 2.85
N GLN A 117 -7.72 4.83 3.46
CA GLN A 117 -8.96 4.70 2.71
C GLN A 117 -9.11 5.86 1.71
N ASP A 118 -8.80 7.07 2.11
CA ASP A 118 -8.78 8.23 1.20
C ASP A 118 -7.80 8.04 0.04
N LEU A 119 -6.59 7.50 0.29
CA LEU A 119 -5.65 7.18 -0.79
C LEU A 119 -6.20 6.12 -1.75
N LEU A 120 -6.84 5.07 -1.23
CA LEU A 120 -7.47 4.04 -2.06
C LEU A 120 -8.60 4.62 -2.90
N ASP A 121 -9.45 5.46 -2.31
CA ASP A 121 -10.56 6.13 -2.99
C ASP A 121 -10.05 7.04 -4.12
N ILE A 122 -8.97 7.78 -3.88
CA ILE A 122 -8.34 8.63 -4.90
C ILE A 122 -7.93 7.82 -6.14
N VAL A 123 -7.41 6.62 -5.96
CA VAL A 123 -6.97 5.77 -7.08
C VAL A 123 -8.07 4.84 -7.60
N GLY A 124 -9.29 4.93 -7.08
CA GLY A 124 -10.45 4.19 -7.57
C GLY A 124 -10.58 2.76 -7.00
N ILE A 125 -10.05 2.53 -5.79
CA ILE A 125 -10.16 1.25 -5.07
C ILE A 125 -11.08 1.43 -3.88
N ASP A 126 -12.27 0.86 -3.93
CA ASP A 126 -13.31 1.06 -2.91
C ASP A 126 -13.06 0.29 -1.61
N SER A 127 -12.34 -0.82 -1.67
CA SER A 127 -12.13 -1.71 -0.53
C SER A 127 -10.67 -2.03 -0.29
N SER A 128 -10.25 -2.01 0.98
CA SER A 128 -8.93 -2.51 1.39
C SER A 128 -8.85 -4.03 1.52
N GLU A 129 -9.97 -4.74 1.30
CA GLU A 129 -10.10 -6.19 1.49
C GLU A 129 -9.68 -6.63 2.90
N GLY A 130 -10.11 -5.88 3.92
CA GLY A 130 -9.87 -6.18 5.33
C GLY A 130 -8.55 -5.70 5.89
N ARG A 131 -7.62 -5.18 5.07
CA ARG A 131 -6.29 -4.71 5.52
C ARG A 131 -6.36 -3.61 6.56
N LEU A 132 -7.21 -2.61 6.32
CA LEU A 132 -7.39 -1.49 7.24
C LEU A 132 -8.11 -1.91 8.52
N THR A 133 -9.10 -2.79 8.43
CA THR A 133 -9.79 -3.35 9.60
C THR A 133 -8.82 -4.09 10.50
N THR A 134 -8.02 -4.99 9.93
CA THR A 134 -6.98 -5.74 10.67
C THR A 134 -5.98 -4.81 11.35
N PHE A 135 -5.54 -3.78 10.65
CA PHE A 135 -4.63 -2.78 11.22
C PHE A 135 -5.26 -2.03 12.41
N VAL A 136 -6.50 -1.59 12.29
CA VAL A 136 -7.21 -0.88 13.36
C VAL A 136 -7.41 -1.76 14.59
N GLU A 137 -7.82 -3.00 14.40
CA GLU A 137 -8.03 -3.96 15.48
C GLU A 137 -6.73 -4.32 16.22
N GLY A 138 -5.58 -4.03 15.61
CA GLY A 138 -4.28 -4.32 16.21
C GLY A 138 -4.03 -5.81 16.33
N ALA A 139 -4.64 -6.62 15.47
CA ALA A 139 -4.37 -8.05 15.40
C ALA A 139 -2.89 -8.25 15.04
N ALA A 140 -2.10 -8.60 16.06
CA ALA A 140 -0.76 -9.08 15.85
C ALA A 140 -0.88 -10.49 15.27
N ASN A 141 -0.36 -10.69 14.07
CA ASN A 141 -0.11 -12.01 13.53
C ASN A 141 1.19 -12.55 14.11
#